data_f857e55f69c20ef80f9ee6315a441332
#
_entry.id   f857e55f69c20ef80f9ee6315a441332
#
_cell.length_a   1.000
_cell.length_b   1.000
_cell.length_c   1.000
_cell.angle_alpha   90.00
_cell.angle_beta   90.00
_cell.angle_gamma   90.00
#
_symmetry.space_group_name_H-M   'P 1'
#
loop_
_entity.id
_entity.type
_entity.pdbx_description
1 polymer ?
#
loop_
_entity_poly.entity_id
_entity_poly.type
_entity_poly.pdbx_seq_one_letter_code
_entity_poly.pdbx_strand_id
1 'polypeptide(L)'
;MSYTLYIGDRTFSSWSYRGWLMLEKFNLPYDVVMTGLYSGTLAEDLANIAPARTVPAMTTPEGHVLTDSLSMAETLAERHPDAGLWPADPAARALARNLVAEMHSGFMPLRDHCPNMICCTWDGFEPNEAVQKDLARIEELWSLARSRHGQSGPWLFGQYSLADVFYAPVAFRMTTYKLPISKAAQAYVDLHLQDPALAIWKADADKEVFDPFPYDLGLTRAPWPSNEG
;
A
#
# COMPACT_ATOMS: atom_id res chain seq x y z
N MET A 1 -16.73 19.05 2.53
CA MET A 1 -16.47 18.67 1.12
C MET A 1 -15.56 17.45 1.16
N SER A 2 -15.90 16.40 0.41
CA SER A 2 -15.27 15.07 0.45
C SER A 2 -14.45 14.82 -0.81
N TYR A 3 -13.37 14.04 -0.72
CA TYR A 3 -12.69 13.47 -1.88
C TYR A 3 -13.50 12.29 -2.40
N THR A 4 -13.46 11.99 -3.70
CA THR A 4 -13.99 10.74 -4.24
C THR A 4 -12.83 9.89 -4.70
N LEU A 5 -12.65 8.73 -4.07
CA LEU A 5 -11.57 7.78 -4.37
C LEU A 5 -12.12 6.61 -5.18
N TYR A 6 -11.60 6.43 -6.37
CA TYR A 6 -11.90 5.29 -7.26
C TYR A 6 -10.87 4.21 -7.04
N ILE A 7 -11.32 3.02 -6.66
CA ILE A 7 -10.48 1.88 -6.35
C ILE A 7 -10.89 0.64 -7.14
N GLY A 8 -9.92 -0.24 -7.40
CA GLY A 8 -10.19 -1.61 -7.84
C GLY A 8 -10.36 -2.57 -6.67
N ASP A 9 -10.38 -3.86 -7.00
CA ASP A 9 -10.59 -4.94 -6.04
C ASP A 9 -9.67 -4.83 -4.81
N ARG A 10 -10.25 -4.91 -3.64
CA ARG A 10 -9.52 -4.72 -2.38
C ARG A 10 -8.53 -5.85 -2.11
N THR A 11 -8.86 -7.05 -2.54
CA THR A 11 -8.01 -8.23 -2.32
C THR A 11 -6.69 -8.14 -3.05
N PHE A 12 -6.67 -7.60 -4.28
CA PHE A 12 -5.50 -7.65 -5.16
C PHE A 12 -4.87 -6.30 -5.47
N SER A 13 -5.60 -5.18 -5.34
CA SER A 13 -5.09 -3.86 -5.72
C SER A 13 -4.28 -3.20 -4.61
N SER A 14 -2.97 -3.42 -4.61
CA SER A 14 -2.04 -2.72 -3.71
C SER A 14 -2.03 -1.19 -3.91
N TRP A 15 -2.30 -0.74 -5.11
CA TRP A 15 -2.36 0.67 -5.45
C TRP A 15 -3.60 1.33 -4.85
N SER A 16 -4.75 0.64 -4.92
CA SER A 16 -6.00 1.11 -4.32
C SER A 16 -5.90 1.21 -2.79
N TYR A 17 -5.29 0.20 -2.15
CA TYR A 17 -5.02 0.25 -0.71
C TYR A 17 -4.17 1.45 -0.32
N ARG A 18 -3.12 1.75 -1.10
CA ARG A 18 -2.27 2.91 -0.87
C ARG A 18 -3.06 4.23 -0.96
N GLY A 19 -3.87 4.41 -2.01
CA GLY A 19 -4.74 5.58 -2.16
C GLY A 19 -5.73 5.74 -1.02
N TRP A 20 -6.33 4.64 -0.58
CA TRP A 20 -7.27 4.63 0.54
C TRP A 20 -6.59 4.97 1.88
N LEU A 21 -5.43 4.39 2.17
CA LEU A 21 -4.68 4.68 3.40
C LEU A 21 -4.31 6.15 3.55
N MET A 22 -4.04 6.87 2.44
CA MET A 22 -3.74 8.30 2.48
C MET A 22 -4.90 9.13 3.03
N LEU A 23 -6.12 8.67 2.86
CA LEU A 23 -7.32 9.36 3.34
C LEU A 23 -7.70 8.85 4.73
N GLU A 24 -7.78 7.53 4.92
CA GLU A 24 -8.19 6.90 6.17
C GLU A 24 -7.27 7.24 7.33
N LYS A 25 -5.96 7.05 7.17
CA LYS A 25 -4.97 7.23 8.26
C LYS A 25 -4.80 8.67 8.71
N PHE A 26 -5.12 9.63 7.85
CA PHE A 26 -5.01 11.05 8.14
C PHE A 26 -6.38 11.71 8.37
N ASN A 27 -7.45 10.92 8.54
CA ASN A 27 -8.81 11.37 8.84
C ASN A 27 -9.33 12.41 7.84
N LEU A 28 -8.99 12.26 6.57
CA LEU A 28 -9.47 13.12 5.50
C LEU A 28 -10.83 12.58 4.98
N PRO A 29 -11.84 13.42 4.80
CA PRO A 29 -13.16 12.95 4.40
C PRO A 29 -13.18 12.47 2.95
N TYR A 30 -13.71 11.26 2.71
CA TYR A 30 -13.77 10.66 1.40
C TYR A 30 -14.98 9.76 1.20
N ASP A 31 -15.33 9.56 -0.07
CA ASP A 31 -16.27 8.54 -0.54
C ASP A 31 -15.54 7.59 -1.47
N VAL A 32 -15.87 6.29 -1.43
CA VAL A 32 -15.26 5.26 -2.27
C VAL A 32 -16.18 4.89 -3.42
N VAL A 33 -15.63 4.84 -4.62
CA VAL A 33 -16.26 4.27 -5.81
C VAL A 33 -15.47 3.04 -6.24
N MET A 34 -16.13 1.87 -6.25
CA MET A 34 -15.54 0.63 -6.74
C MET A 34 -15.55 0.62 -8.27
N THR A 35 -14.45 0.14 -8.86
CA THR A 35 -14.30 -0.04 -10.30
C THR A 35 -13.94 -1.49 -10.62
N GLY A 36 -14.35 -1.97 -11.78
CA GLY A 36 -14.17 -3.36 -12.15
C GLY A 36 -12.79 -3.69 -12.70
N LEU A 37 -11.76 -3.71 -11.85
CA LEU A 37 -10.39 -4.02 -12.26
C LEU A 37 -10.27 -5.42 -12.90
N TYR A 38 -10.93 -6.42 -12.32
CA TYR A 38 -10.94 -7.79 -12.84
C TYR A 38 -12.22 -8.16 -13.61
N SER A 39 -13.29 -7.36 -13.53
CA SER A 39 -14.50 -7.57 -14.32
C SER A 39 -14.39 -7.06 -15.75
N GLY A 40 -13.35 -6.28 -16.06
CA GLY A 40 -13.14 -5.70 -17.39
C GLY A 40 -13.90 -4.39 -17.65
N THR A 41 -14.60 -3.82 -16.65
CA THR A 41 -15.36 -2.56 -16.80
C THR A 41 -14.55 -1.32 -16.44
N LEU A 42 -13.30 -1.44 -16.05
CA LEU A 42 -12.46 -0.34 -15.53
C LEU A 42 -12.48 0.92 -16.44
N ALA A 43 -12.38 0.73 -17.77
CA ALA A 43 -12.36 1.86 -18.69
C ALA A 43 -13.70 2.60 -18.75
N GLU A 44 -14.81 1.89 -18.63
CA GLU A 44 -16.16 2.43 -18.59
C GLU A 44 -16.41 3.17 -17.27
N ASP A 45 -16.01 2.55 -16.15
CA ASP A 45 -16.17 3.11 -14.80
C ASP A 45 -15.39 4.42 -14.62
N LEU A 46 -14.24 4.56 -15.29
CA LEU A 46 -13.41 5.76 -15.23
C LEU A 46 -13.70 6.78 -16.36
N ALA A 47 -14.62 6.49 -17.26
CA ALA A 47 -14.87 7.33 -18.46
C ALA A 47 -15.22 8.80 -18.12
N ASN A 48 -15.91 9.02 -17.00
CA ASN A 48 -16.37 10.34 -16.57
C ASN A 48 -15.33 11.14 -15.75
N ILE A 49 -14.16 10.56 -15.47
CA ILE A 49 -13.08 11.19 -14.72
C ILE A 49 -11.77 11.21 -15.51
N ALA A 50 -11.85 11.60 -16.77
CA ALA A 50 -10.65 11.76 -17.59
C ALA A 50 -9.64 12.73 -16.92
N PRO A 51 -8.33 12.47 -16.99
CA PRO A 51 -7.65 11.45 -17.82
C PRO A 51 -7.39 10.09 -17.14
N ALA A 52 -8.12 9.74 -16.07
CA ALA A 52 -7.90 8.50 -15.35
C ALA A 52 -8.09 7.27 -16.26
N ARG A 53 -7.15 6.29 -16.11
CA ARG A 53 -7.15 5.00 -16.82
C ARG A 53 -6.82 3.83 -15.91
N THR A 54 -6.38 4.11 -14.70
CA THR A 54 -5.93 3.13 -13.70
C THR A 54 -6.46 3.52 -12.33
N VAL A 55 -6.37 2.60 -11.39
CA VAL A 55 -6.69 2.84 -9.97
C VAL A 55 -5.42 2.81 -9.12
N PRO A 56 -5.37 3.62 -8.01
CA PRO A 56 -6.39 4.55 -7.60
C PRO A 56 -6.48 5.77 -8.52
N ALA A 57 -7.67 6.31 -8.67
CA ALA A 57 -7.88 7.66 -9.14
C ALA A 57 -8.67 8.43 -8.08
N MET A 58 -8.50 9.74 -8.01
CA MET A 58 -9.17 10.56 -7.00
C MET A 58 -9.64 11.87 -7.60
N THR A 59 -10.86 12.29 -7.23
CA THR A 59 -11.32 13.65 -7.51
C THR A 59 -11.30 14.47 -6.23
N THR A 60 -10.77 15.69 -6.33
CA THR A 60 -10.81 16.64 -5.21
C THR A 60 -12.20 17.26 -5.07
N PRO A 61 -12.54 17.91 -3.95
CA PRO A 61 -13.81 18.61 -3.78
C PRO A 61 -14.11 19.67 -4.84
N GLU A 62 -13.09 20.19 -5.50
CA GLU A 62 -13.19 21.17 -6.59
C GLU A 62 -13.30 20.51 -7.98
N GLY A 63 -13.22 19.17 -8.05
CA GLY A 63 -13.34 18.42 -9.30
C GLY A 63 -12.01 18.17 -10.03
N HIS A 64 -10.84 18.45 -9.42
CA HIS A 64 -9.55 18.10 -10.03
C HIS A 64 -9.33 16.58 -9.95
N VAL A 65 -8.89 16.00 -11.06
CA VAL A 65 -8.64 14.55 -11.16
C VAL A 65 -7.16 14.25 -10.93
N LEU A 66 -6.86 13.40 -9.97
CA LEU A 66 -5.53 12.88 -9.67
C LEU A 66 -5.49 11.39 -10.06
N THR A 67 -4.50 11.00 -10.84
CA THR A 67 -4.44 9.66 -11.46
C THR A 67 -3.22 8.84 -11.03
N ASP A 68 -2.38 9.41 -10.17
CA ASP A 68 -1.17 8.79 -9.68
C ASP A 68 -1.04 8.92 -8.16
N SER A 69 -0.67 7.84 -7.47
CA SER A 69 -0.64 7.82 -6.02
C SER A 69 0.39 8.77 -5.39
N LEU A 70 1.51 9.05 -6.08
CA LEU A 70 2.49 10.02 -5.59
C LEU A 70 1.97 11.46 -5.76
N SER A 71 1.30 11.74 -6.88
CA SER A 71 0.60 13.01 -7.08
C SER A 71 -0.51 13.24 -6.04
N MET A 72 -1.27 12.17 -5.70
CA MET A 72 -2.26 12.24 -4.61
C MET A 72 -1.60 12.58 -3.28
N ALA A 73 -0.50 11.91 -2.94
CA ALA A 73 0.23 12.10 -1.68
C ALA A 73 0.70 13.55 -1.52
N GLU A 74 1.33 14.14 -2.54
CA GLU A 74 1.81 15.51 -2.49
C GLU A 74 0.66 16.52 -2.49
N THR A 75 -0.39 16.30 -3.29
CA THR A 75 -1.58 17.17 -3.30
C THR A 75 -2.28 17.19 -1.95
N LEU A 76 -2.44 16.01 -1.32
CA LEU A 76 -3.04 15.92 0.02
C LEU A 76 -2.18 16.61 1.07
N ALA A 77 -0.85 16.44 1.02
CA ALA A 77 0.07 17.09 1.95
C ALA A 77 0.07 18.63 1.81
N GLU A 78 -0.03 19.14 0.59
CA GLU A 78 -0.18 20.58 0.32
C GLU A 78 -1.50 21.15 0.86
N ARG A 79 -2.59 20.42 0.66
CA ARG A 79 -3.95 20.84 1.04
C ARG A 79 -4.22 20.70 2.54
N HIS A 80 -3.53 19.79 3.21
CA HIS A 80 -3.70 19.47 4.63
C HIS A 80 -2.37 19.52 5.40
N PRO A 81 -1.71 20.70 5.46
CA PRO A 81 -0.37 20.81 6.05
C PRO A 81 -0.31 20.40 7.52
N ASP A 82 -1.42 20.51 8.24
CA ASP A 82 -1.51 20.17 9.67
C ASP A 82 -1.85 18.69 9.91
N ALA A 83 -2.17 17.92 8.88
CA ALA A 83 -2.54 16.51 9.03
C ALA A 83 -1.33 15.59 9.26
N GLY A 84 -0.09 16.09 9.09
CA GLY A 84 1.12 15.33 9.38
C GLY A 84 1.43 14.21 8.38
N LEU A 85 1.00 14.35 7.11
CA LEU A 85 1.24 13.34 6.08
C LEU A 85 2.73 13.05 5.86
N TRP A 86 3.58 14.08 5.91
CA TRP A 86 5.03 13.94 5.87
C TRP A 86 5.66 14.27 7.23
N PRO A 87 6.85 13.73 7.56
CA PRO A 87 7.59 14.15 8.73
C PRO A 87 7.79 15.68 8.79
N ALA A 88 7.64 16.26 9.97
CA ALA A 88 7.80 17.71 10.17
C ALA A 88 9.25 18.18 9.97
N ASP A 89 10.23 17.37 10.41
CA ASP A 89 11.65 17.65 10.21
C ASP A 89 12.01 17.63 8.71
N PRO A 90 12.67 18.69 8.17
CA PRO A 90 12.98 18.75 6.74
C PRO A 90 13.90 17.63 6.23
N ALA A 91 14.85 17.17 7.05
CA ALA A 91 15.78 16.11 6.67
C ALA A 91 15.07 14.73 6.65
N ALA A 92 14.24 14.47 7.68
CA ALA A 92 13.37 13.29 7.72
C ALA A 92 12.39 13.28 6.54
N ARG A 93 11.76 14.41 6.24
CA ARG A 93 10.83 14.56 5.12
C ARG A 93 11.52 14.33 3.76
N ALA A 94 12.73 14.83 3.56
CA ALA A 94 13.50 14.56 2.34
C ALA A 94 13.81 13.08 2.19
N LEU A 95 14.24 12.41 3.26
CA LEU A 95 14.49 10.97 3.24
C LEU A 95 13.19 10.17 3.00
N ALA A 96 12.09 10.55 3.64
CA ALA A 96 10.78 9.90 3.44
C ALA A 96 10.33 9.96 1.98
N ARG A 97 10.48 11.13 1.33
CA ARG A 97 10.19 11.29 -0.11
C ARG A 97 11.08 10.44 -1.00
N ASN A 98 12.36 10.29 -0.67
CA ASN A 98 13.27 9.40 -1.40
C ASN A 98 12.80 7.94 -1.32
N LEU A 99 12.47 7.46 -0.12
CA LEU A 99 11.94 6.10 0.09
C LEU A 99 10.65 5.89 -0.71
N VAL A 100 9.75 6.86 -0.66
CA VAL A 100 8.47 6.80 -1.37
C VAL A 100 8.67 6.79 -2.89
N ALA A 101 9.54 7.64 -3.41
CA ALA A 101 9.83 7.69 -4.84
C ALA A 101 10.46 6.36 -5.35
N GLU A 102 11.41 5.78 -4.59
CA GLU A 102 12.02 4.49 -4.92
C GLU A 102 10.98 3.37 -4.85
N MET A 103 10.10 3.37 -3.83
CA MET A 103 9.00 2.39 -3.77
C MET A 103 7.98 2.58 -4.90
N HIS A 104 7.69 3.81 -5.28
CA HIS A 104 6.73 4.11 -6.33
C HIS A 104 7.18 3.59 -7.70
N SER A 105 8.44 3.79 -8.06
CA SER A 105 8.99 3.50 -9.39
C SER A 105 9.80 2.19 -9.47
N GLY A 106 10.16 1.59 -8.34
CA GLY A 106 11.09 0.46 -8.27
C GLY A 106 10.46 -0.85 -7.82
N PHE A 107 11.36 -1.81 -7.51
CA PHE A 107 11.03 -3.14 -6.97
C PHE A 107 10.12 -3.96 -7.89
N MET A 108 10.39 -3.88 -9.20
CA MET A 108 9.60 -4.62 -10.19
C MET A 108 9.69 -6.14 -10.01
N PRO A 109 10.87 -6.75 -9.73
CA PRO A 109 10.96 -8.18 -9.42
C PRO A 109 10.03 -8.61 -8.28
N LEU A 110 10.01 -7.86 -7.17
CA LEU A 110 9.09 -8.15 -6.05
C LEU A 110 7.62 -8.01 -6.48
N ARG A 111 7.28 -7.03 -7.30
CA ARG A 111 5.90 -6.81 -7.75
C ARG A 111 5.42 -7.90 -8.70
N ASP A 112 6.27 -8.32 -9.63
CA ASP A 112 5.95 -9.29 -10.68
C ASP A 112 5.89 -10.72 -10.15
N HIS A 113 6.86 -11.11 -9.29
CA HIS A 113 6.91 -12.45 -8.71
C HIS A 113 6.05 -12.64 -7.47
N CYS A 114 5.72 -11.55 -6.78
CA CYS A 114 4.89 -11.54 -5.57
C CYS A 114 3.69 -10.61 -5.77
N PRO A 115 2.72 -10.91 -6.66
CA PRO A 115 1.52 -10.08 -6.82
C PRO A 115 0.81 -9.87 -5.49
N ASN A 116 0.21 -8.69 -5.32
CA ASN A 116 -0.47 -8.38 -4.07
C ASN A 116 -1.74 -9.21 -3.90
N MET A 117 -1.88 -9.81 -2.74
CA MET A 117 -3.12 -10.43 -2.28
C MET A 117 -3.15 -10.48 -0.75
N ILE A 118 -4.32 -10.36 -0.17
CA ILE A 118 -4.53 -10.35 1.29
C ILE A 118 -5.55 -11.40 1.75
N CYS A 119 -5.88 -12.36 0.90
CA CYS A 119 -6.86 -13.40 1.20
C CYS A 119 -6.24 -14.72 1.66
N CYS A 120 -4.96 -14.95 1.38
CA CYS A 120 -4.25 -16.18 1.75
C CYS A 120 -2.74 -15.96 1.83
N THR A 121 -2.03 -16.94 2.36
CA THR A 121 -0.58 -17.06 2.26
C THR A 121 -0.21 -18.28 1.43
N TRP A 122 1.01 -18.30 0.89
CA TRP A 122 1.53 -19.41 0.10
C TRP A 122 2.63 -20.16 0.84
N ASP A 123 2.48 -21.47 0.96
CA ASP A 123 3.52 -22.34 1.50
C ASP A 123 4.45 -22.82 0.38
N GLY A 124 5.75 -22.78 0.65
CA GLY A 124 6.76 -23.27 -0.29
C GLY A 124 7.13 -22.29 -1.41
N PHE A 125 6.78 -21.01 -1.29
CA PHE A 125 7.27 -19.99 -2.23
C PHE A 125 8.75 -19.72 -2.00
N GLU A 126 9.56 -19.81 -3.07
CA GLU A 126 10.98 -19.54 -3.04
C GLU A 126 11.29 -18.28 -3.85
N PRO A 127 11.73 -17.18 -3.20
CA PRO A 127 12.07 -15.95 -3.91
C PRO A 127 13.34 -16.14 -4.76
N ASN A 128 13.28 -15.73 -6.04
CA ASN A 128 14.45 -15.73 -6.89
C ASN A 128 15.47 -14.65 -6.49
N GLU A 129 16.67 -14.67 -7.07
CA GLU A 129 17.77 -13.75 -6.74
C GLU A 129 17.36 -12.27 -6.91
N ALA A 130 16.54 -11.95 -7.91
CA ALA A 130 16.09 -10.57 -8.14
C ALA A 130 15.14 -10.08 -7.03
N VAL A 131 14.23 -10.93 -6.57
CA VAL A 131 13.36 -10.63 -5.40
C VAL A 131 14.20 -10.50 -4.14
N GLN A 132 15.20 -11.36 -3.94
CA GLN A 132 16.09 -11.27 -2.77
C GLN A 132 16.88 -9.95 -2.74
N LYS A 133 17.32 -9.45 -3.91
CA LYS A 133 17.97 -8.13 -4.02
C LYS A 133 17.00 -6.99 -3.68
N ASP A 134 15.75 -7.06 -4.13
CA ASP A 134 14.72 -6.09 -3.76
C ASP A 134 14.47 -6.08 -2.25
N LEU A 135 14.35 -7.26 -1.63
CA LEU A 135 14.17 -7.38 -0.18
C LEU A 135 15.34 -6.77 0.60
N ALA A 136 16.57 -7.10 0.22
CA ALA A 136 17.76 -6.53 0.85
C ALA A 136 17.78 -4.99 0.75
N ARG A 137 17.41 -4.43 -0.41
CA ARG A 137 17.35 -2.99 -0.59
C ARG A 137 16.23 -2.35 0.25
N ILE A 138 15.07 -2.96 0.33
CA ILE A 138 13.96 -2.48 1.17
C ILE A 138 14.37 -2.46 2.63
N GLU A 139 14.99 -3.53 3.14
CA GLU A 139 15.47 -3.58 4.53
C GLU A 139 16.56 -2.55 4.82
N GLU A 140 17.47 -2.28 3.87
CA GLU A 140 18.46 -1.20 3.98
C GLU A 140 17.76 0.16 4.15
N LEU A 141 16.77 0.46 3.32
CA LEU A 141 16.01 1.72 3.37
C LEU A 141 15.25 1.88 4.69
N TRP A 142 14.58 0.83 5.15
CA TRP A 142 13.86 0.83 6.43
C TRP A 142 14.81 1.01 7.60
N SER A 143 15.93 0.29 7.61
CA SER A 143 16.97 0.44 8.62
C SER A 143 17.55 1.85 8.67
N LEU A 144 17.82 2.44 7.49
CA LEU A 144 18.31 3.82 7.37
C LEU A 144 17.31 4.83 7.96
N ALA A 145 16.04 4.73 7.59
CA ALA A 145 15.00 5.63 8.08
C ALA A 145 14.87 5.53 9.60
N ARG A 146 14.75 4.31 10.13
CA ARG A 146 14.57 4.08 11.56
C ARG A 146 15.79 4.48 12.39
N SER A 147 17.01 4.20 11.93
CA SER A 147 18.21 4.57 12.66
C SER A 147 18.39 6.09 12.78
N ARG A 148 17.96 6.84 11.77
CA ARG A 148 18.11 8.31 11.73
C ARG A 148 16.95 9.06 12.36
N HIS A 149 15.71 8.56 12.17
CA HIS A 149 14.50 9.33 12.46
C HIS A 149 13.40 8.53 13.17
N GLY A 150 13.63 7.25 13.49
CA GLY A 150 12.61 6.36 14.04
C GLY A 150 12.45 6.37 15.57
N GLN A 151 13.16 7.24 16.32
CA GLN A 151 13.23 7.14 17.77
C GLN A 151 11.95 7.55 18.51
N SER A 152 11.07 8.32 17.87
CA SER A 152 9.85 8.85 18.48
C SER A 152 8.62 7.92 18.38
N GLY A 153 8.78 6.71 17.83
CA GLY A 153 7.66 5.77 17.69
C GLY A 153 8.01 4.55 16.84
N PRO A 154 7.04 3.69 16.54
CA PRO A 154 7.30 2.40 15.90
C PRO A 154 7.46 2.48 14.38
N TRP A 155 6.97 3.52 13.73
CA TRP A 155 6.95 3.68 12.27
C TRP A 155 8.31 4.13 11.70
N LEU A 156 8.48 4.13 10.37
CA LEU A 156 9.78 4.40 9.74
C LEU A 156 10.39 5.73 10.19
N PHE A 157 9.56 6.76 10.38
CA PHE A 157 9.98 8.09 10.86
C PHE A 157 9.42 8.42 12.25
N GLY A 158 9.19 7.40 13.06
CA GLY A 158 8.62 7.50 14.40
C GLY A 158 7.09 7.54 14.39
N GLN A 159 6.49 8.60 13.87
CA GLN A 159 5.05 8.68 13.64
C GLN A 159 4.68 8.10 12.26
N TYR A 160 3.42 7.63 12.12
CA TYR A 160 2.90 7.16 10.84
C TYR A 160 2.95 8.29 9.80
N SER A 161 3.40 7.98 8.60
CA SER A 161 3.57 8.95 7.52
C SER A 161 3.25 8.33 6.16
N LEU A 162 3.30 9.14 5.11
CA LEU A 162 3.16 8.65 3.74
C LEU A 162 4.21 7.57 3.37
N ALA A 163 5.39 7.58 4.01
CA ALA A 163 6.35 6.49 3.81
C ALA A 163 5.74 5.15 4.21
N ASP A 164 5.07 5.07 5.34
CA ASP A 164 4.42 3.84 5.83
C ASP A 164 3.24 3.44 4.93
N VAL A 165 2.48 4.41 4.42
CA VAL A 165 1.43 4.16 3.41
C VAL A 165 1.99 3.46 2.18
N PHE A 166 3.13 3.93 1.65
CA PHE A 166 3.71 3.37 0.44
C PHE A 166 4.32 1.99 0.65
N TYR A 167 4.81 1.70 1.85
CA TYR A 167 5.39 0.39 2.19
C TYR A 167 4.38 -0.62 2.75
N ALA A 168 3.17 -0.24 3.14
CA ALA A 168 2.14 -1.17 3.61
C ALA A 168 1.90 -2.36 2.66
N PRO A 169 1.74 -2.18 1.33
CA PRO A 169 1.61 -3.31 0.42
C PRO A 169 2.84 -4.21 0.32
N VAL A 170 4.03 -3.72 0.68
CA VAL A 170 5.25 -4.53 0.77
C VAL A 170 5.17 -5.48 1.95
N ALA A 171 4.71 -4.98 3.11
CA ALA A 171 4.46 -5.81 4.29
C ALA A 171 3.48 -6.96 3.97
N PHE A 172 2.43 -6.68 3.19
CA PHE A 172 1.49 -7.72 2.75
C PHE A 172 2.16 -8.77 1.86
N ARG A 173 3.00 -8.37 0.90
CA ARG A 173 3.75 -9.31 0.06
C ARG A 173 4.69 -10.18 0.90
N MET A 174 5.40 -9.58 1.85
CA MET A 174 6.28 -10.32 2.76
C MET A 174 5.50 -11.38 3.54
N THR A 175 4.28 -11.06 3.98
CA THR A 175 3.38 -11.98 4.68
C THR A 175 2.80 -13.04 3.75
N THR A 176 2.22 -12.64 2.62
CA THR A 176 1.56 -13.54 1.65
C THR A 176 2.49 -14.66 1.19
N TYR A 177 3.74 -14.31 0.87
CA TYR A 177 4.73 -15.24 0.31
C TYR A 177 5.71 -15.77 1.35
N LYS A 178 5.53 -15.44 2.64
CA LYS A 178 6.41 -15.85 3.75
C LYS A 178 7.88 -15.58 3.42
N LEU A 179 8.15 -14.37 2.89
CA LEU A 179 9.46 -14.01 2.39
C LEU A 179 10.50 -13.97 3.51
N PRO A 180 11.75 -14.43 3.25
CA PRO A 180 12.81 -14.44 4.24
C PRO A 180 13.30 -13.02 4.50
N ILE A 181 12.94 -12.46 5.64
CA ILE A 181 13.30 -11.11 6.09
C ILE A 181 13.91 -11.13 7.49
N SER A 182 14.62 -10.07 7.84
CA SER A 182 15.20 -9.91 9.17
C SER A 182 14.14 -9.75 10.27
N LYS A 183 14.53 -10.01 11.52
CA LYS A 183 13.64 -9.76 12.68
C LYS A 183 13.19 -8.30 12.78
N ALA A 184 14.04 -7.36 12.38
CA ALA A 184 13.71 -5.93 12.39
C ALA A 184 12.67 -5.59 11.32
N ALA A 185 12.79 -6.17 10.13
CA ALA A 185 11.79 -6.04 9.07
C ALA A 185 10.47 -6.71 9.47
N GLN A 186 10.53 -7.91 10.08
CA GLN A 186 9.34 -8.61 10.57
C GLN A 186 8.58 -7.77 11.61
N ALA A 187 9.27 -7.13 12.55
CA ALA A 187 8.63 -6.26 13.53
C ALA A 187 7.87 -5.08 12.88
N TYR A 188 8.40 -4.52 11.77
CA TYR A 188 7.72 -3.48 11.01
C TYR A 188 6.54 -4.04 10.19
N VAL A 189 6.69 -5.22 9.61
CA VAL A 189 5.57 -5.94 8.96
C VAL A 189 4.44 -6.18 9.94
N ASP A 190 4.74 -6.64 11.15
CA ASP A 190 3.74 -6.92 12.19
C ASP A 190 2.95 -5.67 12.59
N LEU A 191 3.56 -4.48 12.58
CA LEU A 191 2.85 -3.21 12.81
C LEU A 191 1.79 -2.96 11.74
N HIS A 192 2.09 -3.23 10.48
CA HIS A 192 1.11 -3.11 9.40
C HIS A 192 -0.01 -4.13 9.50
N LEU A 193 0.31 -5.37 9.90
CA LEU A 193 -0.70 -6.41 10.08
C LEU A 193 -1.64 -6.13 11.26
N GLN A 194 -1.15 -5.46 12.31
CA GLN A 194 -1.92 -5.08 13.48
C GLN A 194 -2.63 -3.73 13.32
N ASP A 195 -2.41 -3.00 12.23
CA ASP A 195 -3.03 -1.70 12.01
C ASP A 195 -4.55 -1.85 11.84
N PRO A 196 -5.37 -1.13 12.65
CA PRO A 196 -6.84 -1.17 12.53
C PRO A 196 -7.36 -0.88 11.11
N ALA A 197 -6.66 -0.06 10.34
CA ALA A 197 -7.04 0.23 8.96
C ALA A 197 -7.01 -1.04 8.08
N LEU A 198 -6.08 -1.97 8.31
CA LEU A 198 -6.07 -3.24 7.58
C LEU A 198 -7.31 -4.08 7.91
N ALA A 199 -7.74 -4.11 9.16
CA ALA A 199 -8.94 -4.85 9.56
C ALA A 199 -10.19 -4.30 8.86
N ILE A 200 -10.33 -2.98 8.77
CA ILE A 200 -11.42 -2.31 8.02
C ILE A 200 -11.39 -2.72 6.55
N TRP A 201 -10.23 -2.55 5.90
CA TRP A 201 -10.06 -2.89 4.48
C TRP A 201 -10.34 -4.37 4.20
N LYS A 202 -9.81 -5.24 5.05
CA LYS A 202 -9.94 -6.68 4.90
C LYS A 202 -11.37 -7.17 5.09
N ALA A 203 -12.14 -6.60 6.02
CA ALA A 203 -13.54 -6.93 6.24
C ALA A 203 -14.41 -6.72 4.98
N ASP A 204 -14.03 -5.78 4.12
CA ASP A 204 -14.69 -5.58 2.83
C ASP A 204 -14.08 -6.48 1.75
N ALA A 205 -12.76 -6.66 1.73
CA ALA A 205 -12.08 -7.57 0.78
C ALA A 205 -12.56 -9.03 0.91
N ASP A 206 -12.86 -9.49 2.12
CA ASP A 206 -13.32 -10.86 2.38
C ASP A 206 -14.73 -11.14 1.81
N LYS A 207 -15.46 -10.12 1.39
CA LYS A 207 -16.76 -10.24 0.70
C LYS A 207 -16.61 -10.42 -0.82
N GLU A 208 -15.41 -10.13 -1.35
CA GLU A 208 -15.11 -10.23 -2.79
C GLU A 208 -14.77 -11.68 -3.16
N VAL A 209 -15.44 -12.19 -4.21
CA VAL A 209 -15.25 -13.56 -4.72
C VAL A 209 -14.69 -13.48 -6.14
N PHE A 210 -13.62 -14.24 -6.40
CA PHE A 210 -12.96 -14.29 -7.69
C PHE A 210 -12.93 -15.73 -8.21
N ASP A 211 -13.54 -15.96 -9.39
CA ASP A 211 -13.52 -17.23 -10.09
C ASP A 211 -13.38 -16.97 -11.61
N PRO A 212 -12.28 -17.38 -12.26
CA PRO A 212 -11.12 -18.07 -11.65
C PRO A 212 -10.29 -17.16 -10.74
N PHE A 213 -9.57 -17.79 -9.78
CA PHE A 213 -8.66 -17.05 -8.90
C PHE A 213 -7.50 -16.49 -9.72
N PRO A 214 -7.25 -15.16 -9.70
CA PRO A 214 -6.38 -14.50 -10.70
C PRO A 214 -4.88 -14.83 -10.58
N TYR A 215 -4.42 -15.29 -9.41
CA TYR A 215 -3.01 -15.55 -9.11
C TYR A 215 -2.78 -16.94 -8.52
N ASP A 216 -3.19 -17.99 -9.23
CA ASP A 216 -2.86 -19.35 -8.82
C ASP A 216 -1.38 -19.66 -9.14
N LEU A 217 -0.60 -19.94 -8.09
CA LEU A 217 0.83 -20.26 -8.20
C LEU A 217 1.09 -21.78 -8.22
N GLY A 218 0.06 -22.62 -8.14
CA GLY A 218 0.22 -24.06 -8.02
C GLY A 218 0.84 -24.50 -6.67
N LEU A 219 0.88 -23.61 -5.68
CA LEU A 219 1.39 -23.85 -4.32
C LEU A 219 0.25 -24.08 -3.33
N THR A 220 0.60 -24.57 -2.14
CA THR A 220 -0.39 -24.76 -1.07
C THR A 220 -0.81 -23.40 -0.49
N ARG A 221 -2.12 -23.13 -0.50
CA ARG A 221 -2.69 -21.95 0.14
C ARG A 221 -2.97 -22.23 1.62
N ALA A 222 -2.59 -21.30 2.49
CA ALA A 222 -2.96 -21.27 3.90
C ALA A 222 -3.78 -20.00 4.19
N PRO A 223 -4.57 -19.95 5.27
CA PRO A 223 -5.29 -18.74 5.65
C PRO A 223 -4.35 -17.55 5.86
N TRP A 224 -4.86 -16.36 5.52
CA TRP A 224 -4.19 -15.11 5.92
C TRP A 224 -4.14 -15.01 7.45
N PRO A 225 -3.04 -14.53 8.05
CA PRO A 225 -2.96 -14.38 9.51
C PRO A 225 -4.13 -13.55 10.04
N SER A 226 -4.90 -14.12 10.97
CA SER A 226 -5.94 -13.40 11.70
C SER A 226 -5.30 -12.63 12.86
N ASN A 227 -5.83 -11.44 13.13
CA ASN A 227 -5.46 -10.66 14.31
C ASN A 227 -6.13 -11.20 15.59
N GLU A 228 -6.37 -12.52 15.67
CA GLU A 228 -6.88 -13.16 16.88
C GLU A 228 -5.71 -13.39 17.85
N GLY A 229 -5.47 -12.43 18.72
CA GLY A 229 -4.50 -12.47 19.80
C GLY A 229 -4.87 -11.47 20.88
#